data_67e4f20496a42e3a500908b86c8dd8b4
#
_entry.id   67e4f20496a42e3a500908b86c8dd8b4
#
_cell.length_a   1.000
_cell.length_b   1.000
_cell.length_c   1.000
_cell.angle_alpha   90.00
_cell.angle_beta   90.00
_cell.angle_gamma   90.00
#
_symmetry.space_group_name_H-M   'P 1'
#
loop_
_entity.id
_entity.type
_entity.pdbx_description
1 polymer ?
#
loop_
_entity_poly.entity_id
_entity_poly.type
_entity_poly.pdbx_seq_one_letter_code
_entity_poly.pdbx_strand_id
1 'polypeptide(L)'
;MTLYLQLAETLGSRIEQGLYRPGDRLPSVRAMSIEHGVSLSTVQQAYRLLEDRGLAEPRPKSGYFVPAARQMPPLPAIARLAQRPVEISQWEQVLALVSTVPRPDVVQLGRGMPDISSPSLKPLTRSLARLNRHADARALAYDGIHGSPLLREEVARLLVDSGCRATASDVVITTGCHEALSVSIRAVCEPGDIVAVESPSFHGAMQSLKGLGMKALEIPTDPVNGISLEALELALEQWPIKAIQVTPNCNNPLGYIMPESRKRALLALAQRYDVAIIEDDVYGDLAYTYPRPRTIKSYDDDGRVLLCGSFSKVLAPGLRIGWMVPGRYADRVLHMK
;
A
#
# COMPACT_ATOMS: atom_id res chain seq x y z
N MET A 1 7.86 32.58 8.87
CA MET A 1 6.95 31.61 9.54
C MET A 1 5.73 32.38 10.05
N THR A 2 4.51 31.90 9.83
CA THR A 2 3.30 32.61 10.27
C THR A 2 3.12 32.50 11.80
N LEU A 3 2.47 33.49 12.42
CA LEU A 3 2.32 33.56 13.88
C LEU A 3 1.62 32.32 14.47
N TYR A 4 0.62 31.76 13.80
CA TYR A 4 -0.06 30.56 14.30
C TYR A 4 0.83 29.30 14.24
N LEU A 5 1.73 29.20 13.26
CA LEU A 5 2.72 28.12 13.19
C LEU A 5 3.71 28.19 14.33
N GLN A 6 4.26 29.40 14.62
CA GLN A 6 5.17 29.61 15.73
C GLN A 6 4.52 29.26 17.07
N LEU A 7 3.26 29.66 17.25
CA LEU A 7 2.51 29.38 18.46
C LEU A 7 2.25 27.85 18.63
N ALA A 8 1.88 27.18 17.55
CA ALA A 8 1.66 25.74 17.56
C ALA A 8 2.97 24.97 17.84
N GLU A 9 4.09 25.39 17.27
CA GLU A 9 5.40 24.76 17.56
C GLU A 9 5.83 24.99 19.01
N THR A 10 5.66 26.21 19.52
CA THR A 10 6.00 26.52 20.92
C THR A 10 5.19 25.68 21.89
N LEU A 11 3.88 25.59 21.67
CA LEU A 11 3.01 24.81 22.55
C LEU A 11 3.22 23.30 22.36
N GLY A 12 3.42 22.84 21.11
CA GLY A 12 3.76 21.46 20.78
C GLY A 12 5.04 20.99 21.49
N SER A 13 6.10 21.78 21.41
CA SER A 13 7.37 21.50 22.11
C SER A 13 7.19 21.43 23.62
N ARG A 14 6.36 22.28 24.22
CA ARG A 14 6.05 22.23 25.67
C ARG A 14 5.32 20.92 26.04
N ILE A 15 4.43 20.44 25.17
CA ILE A 15 3.73 19.16 25.37
C ILE A 15 4.72 17.99 25.25
N GLU A 16 5.53 17.97 24.20
CA GLU A 16 6.52 16.92 23.95
C GLU A 16 7.60 16.85 25.06
N GLN A 17 7.97 17.99 25.62
CA GLN A 17 8.89 18.08 26.78
C GLN A 17 8.24 17.69 28.11
N GLY A 18 6.94 17.36 28.12
CA GLY A 18 6.23 16.92 29.31
C GLY A 18 5.82 18.02 30.27
N LEU A 19 5.88 19.30 29.86
CA LEU A 19 5.36 20.42 30.65
C LEU A 19 3.85 20.37 30.82
N TYR A 20 3.15 19.76 29.83
CA TYR A 20 1.76 19.37 29.92
C TYR A 20 1.69 17.84 29.80
N ARG A 21 1.11 17.19 30.80
CA ARG A 21 0.96 15.74 30.85
C ARG A 21 -0.30 15.29 30.12
N PRO A 22 -0.37 14.03 29.66
CA PRO A 22 -1.60 13.47 29.13
C PRO A 22 -2.79 13.70 30.10
N GLY A 23 -3.86 14.27 29.58
CA GLY A 23 -5.04 14.67 30.36
C GLY A 23 -5.04 16.08 30.92
N ASP A 24 -3.90 16.79 30.90
CA ASP A 24 -3.83 18.17 31.37
C ASP A 24 -4.60 19.11 30.46
N ARG A 25 -5.16 20.14 31.06
CA ARG A 25 -5.84 21.21 30.34
C ARG A 25 -4.81 22.20 29.79
N LEU A 26 -4.88 22.45 28.49
CA LEU A 26 -4.10 23.49 27.83
C LEU A 26 -4.64 24.89 28.11
N PRO A 27 -3.83 25.95 27.99
CA PRO A 27 -4.30 27.32 28.16
C PRO A 27 -5.52 27.62 27.28
N SER A 28 -6.44 28.47 27.76
CA SER A 28 -7.60 28.83 26.95
C SER A 28 -7.18 29.70 25.76
N VAL A 29 -7.99 29.67 24.69
CA VAL A 29 -7.76 30.53 23.51
C VAL A 29 -7.60 32.00 23.88
N ARG A 30 -8.38 32.48 24.88
CA ARG A 30 -8.28 33.85 25.36
C ARG A 30 -6.99 34.10 26.15
N ALA A 31 -6.57 33.17 27.00
CA ALA A 31 -5.33 33.29 27.76
C ALA A 31 -4.13 33.35 26.80
N MET A 32 -4.05 32.46 25.84
CA MET A 32 -2.99 32.44 24.84
C MET A 32 -2.98 33.70 23.98
N SER A 33 -4.14 34.23 23.61
CA SER A 33 -4.26 35.48 22.86
C SER A 33 -3.67 36.67 23.63
N ILE A 34 -3.92 36.74 24.92
CA ILE A 34 -3.39 37.79 25.82
C ILE A 34 -1.87 37.57 26.05
N GLU A 35 -1.45 36.36 26.38
CA GLU A 35 -0.05 36.02 26.69
C GLU A 35 0.88 36.31 25.51
N HIS A 36 0.44 35.98 24.29
CA HIS A 36 1.27 36.11 23.08
C HIS A 36 0.95 37.35 22.24
N GLY A 37 0.01 38.19 22.63
CA GLY A 37 -0.34 39.43 21.89
C GLY A 37 -0.91 39.15 20.50
N VAL A 38 -1.57 38.05 20.27
CA VAL A 38 -2.12 37.65 18.95
C VAL A 38 -3.64 37.55 18.96
N SER A 39 -4.26 37.55 17.78
CA SER A 39 -5.70 37.47 17.65
C SER A 39 -6.25 36.11 18.10
N LEU A 40 -7.51 36.05 18.56
CA LEU A 40 -8.19 34.80 18.90
C LEU A 40 -8.21 33.81 17.72
N SER A 41 -8.36 34.30 16.50
CA SER A 41 -8.35 33.47 15.28
C SER A 41 -6.98 32.83 15.04
N THR A 42 -5.88 33.56 15.31
CA THR A 42 -4.52 33.03 15.21
C THR A 42 -4.32 31.87 16.21
N VAL A 43 -4.79 32.04 17.46
CA VAL A 43 -4.71 30.98 18.46
C VAL A 43 -5.58 29.78 18.08
N GLN A 44 -6.78 30.01 17.56
CA GLN A 44 -7.64 28.92 17.09
C GLN A 44 -7.01 28.13 15.95
N GLN A 45 -6.31 28.78 15.01
CA GLN A 45 -5.56 28.10 13.96
C GLN A 45 -4.40 27.28 14.54
N ALA A 46 -3.70 27.79 15.52
CA ALA A 46 -2.64 27.03 16.20
C ALA A 46 -3.18 25.80 16.91
N TYR A 47 -4.32 25.91 17.59
CA TYR A 47 -4.97 24.76 18.25
C TYR A 47 -5.47 23.72 17.24
N ARG A 48 -6.06 24.12 16.11
CA ARG A 48 -6.42 23.19 15.03
C ARG A 48 -5.22 22.42 14.50
N LEU A 49 -4.09 23.11 14.31
CA LEU A 49 -2.86 22.43 13.89
C LEU A 49 -2.35 21.43 14.94
N LEU A 50 -2.50 21.71 16.24
CA LEU A 50 -2.18 20.77 17.31
C LEU A 50 -3.17 19.60 17.36
N GLU A 51 -4.46 19.82 17.06
CA GLU A 51 -5.45 18.75 16.88
C GLU A 51 -5.05 17.83 15.72
N ASP A 52 -4.73 18.41 14.56
CA ASP A 52 -4.31 17.65 13.36
C ASP A 52 -3.05 16.81 13.63
N ARG A 53 -2.16 17.31 14.51
CA ARG A 53 -0.97 16.58 14.97
C ARG A 53 -1.25 15.59 16.13
N GLY A 54 -2.48 15.53 16.62
CA GLY A 54 -2.83 14.67 17.77
C GLY A 54 -2.24 15.12 19.10
N LEU A 55 -1.78 16.37 19.22
CA LEU A 55 -1.19 16.94 20.44
C LEU A 55 -2.22 17.67 21.33
N ALA A 56 -3.39 17.98 20.79
CA ALA A 56 -4.49 18.58 21.54
C ALA A 56 -5.82 17.94 21.14
N GLU A 57 -6.76 17.84 22.10
CA GLU A 57 -8.14 17.41 21.85
C GLU A 57 -9.11 18.46 22.40
N PRO A 58 -10.12 18.91 21.62
CA PRO A 58 -11.15 19.79 22.12
C PRO A 58 -12.16 19.00 22.98
N ARG A 59 -12.50 19.53 24.16
CA ARG A 59 -13.61 19.02 24.95
C ARG A 59 -14.71 20.08 24.99
N PRO A 60 -15.94 19.75 24.56
CA PRO A 60 -17.04 20.70 24.51
C PRO A 60 -17.21 21.47 25.82
N LYS A 61 -17.29 22.79 25.74
CA LYS A 61 -17.42 23.73 26.88
C LYS A 61 -16.28 23.72 27.91
N SER A 62 -15.24 22.88 27.72
CA SER A 62 -14.13 22.70 28.68
C SER A 62 -12.79 23.21 28.17
N GLY A 63 -12.64 23.38 26.85
CA GLY A 63 -11.39 23.85 26.22
C GLY A 63 -10.57 22.74 25.60
N TYR A 64 -9.27 22.97 25.47
CA TYR A 64 -8.33 22.01 24.89
C TYR A 64 -7.55 21.25 25.99
N PHE A 65 -7.28 19.99 25.71
CA PHE A 65 -6.57 19.09 26.63
C PHE A 65 -5.48 18.34 25.85
N VAL A 66 -4.43 17.93 26.54
CA VAL A 66 -3.46 16.97 26.01
C VAL A 66 -4.16 15.61 25.93
N PRO A 67 -4.21 14.93 24.77
CA PRO A 67 -4.81 13.61 24.66
C PRO A 67 -4.17 12.63 25.67
N ALA A 68 -4.98 11.75 26.25
CA ALA A 68 -4.43 10.63 26.99
C ALA A 68 -3.52 9.82 26.05
N ALA A 69 -2.33 9.45 26.54
CA ALA A 69 -1.41 8.62 25.76
C ALA A 69 -2.18 7.37 25.29
N ARG A 70 -2.48 7.28 24.00
CA ARG A 70 -3.03 6.05 23.42
C ARG A 70 -1.94 5.00 23.59
N GLN A 71 -2.15 4.05 24.49
CA GLN A 71 -1.33 2.85 24.48
C GLN A 71 -1.52 2.19 23.14
N MET A 72 -0.52 2.31 22.27
CA MET A 72 -0.50 1.56 21.04
C MET A 72 -0.54 0.07 21.41
N PRO A 73 -1.44 -0.72 20.84
CA PRO A 73 -1.40 -2.16 21.07
C PRO A 73 -0.01 -2.69 20.66
N PRO A 74 0.48 -3.73 21.34
CA PRO A 74 1.77 -4.32 20.98
C PRO A 74 1.73 -4.80 19.53
N LEU A 75 2.86 -4.68 18.83
CA LEU A 75 2.99 -5.22 17.47
C LEU A 75 2.76 -6.74 17.52
N PRO A 76 2.17 -7.32 16.45
CA PRO A 76 1.98 -8.76 16.35
C PRO A 76 3.31 -9.49 16.48
N ALA A 77 3.30 -10.62 17.18
CA ALA A 77 4.48 -11.48 17.27
C ALA A 77 4.78 -12.12 15.90
N ILE A 78 6.07 -12.31 15.61
CA ILE A 78 6.51 -13.02 14.40
C ILE A 78 6.06 -14.49 14.50
N ALA A 79 5.38 -14.97 13.46
CA ALA A 79 4.90 -16.34 13.41
C ALA A 79 6.06 -17.34 13.36
N ARG A 80 5.96 -18.42 14.17
CA ARG A 80 6.86 -19.58 14.08
C ARG A 80 6.23 -20.58 13.12
N LEU A 81 6.67 -20.55 11.87
CA LEU A 81 6.14 -21.41 10.81
C LEU A 81 7.03 -22.64 10.60
N ALA A 82 6.41 -23.76 10.23
CA ALA A 82 7.16 -24.88 9.66
C ALA A 82 7.60 -24.48 8.24
N GLN A 83 8.91 -24.33 8.02
CA GLN A 83 9.47 -23.94 6.73
C GLN A 83 9.43 -25.11 5.74
N ARG A 84 8.23 -25.44 5.28
CA ARG A 84 7.99 -26.41 4.21
C ARG A 84 6.92 -25.89 3.24
N PRO A 85 7.08 -26.16 1.94
CA PRO A 85 6.05 -25.83 0.97
C PRO A 85 4.76 -26.58 1.31
N VAL A 86 3.64 -25.86 1.30
CA VAL A 86 2.32 -26.43 1.59
C VAL A 86 1.35 -26.14 0.45
N GLU A 87 0.42 -27.09 0.26
CA GLU A 87 -0.78 -26.84 -0.53
C GLU A 87 -1.74 -25.98 0.29
N ILE A 88 -2.34 -24.99 -0.37
CA ILE A 88 -3.20 -24.01 0.28
C ILE A 88 -4.57 -24.65 0.53
N SER A 89 -4.82 -25.11 1.77
CA SER A 89 -6.03 -25.87 2.13
C SER A 89 -7.15 -25.05 2.78
N GLN A 90 -6.85 -23.93 3.42
CA GLN A 90 -7.83 -23.17 4.21
C GLN A 90 -8.58 -22.08 3.43
N TRP A 91 -8.46 -22.08 2.11
CA TRP A 91 -9.05 -21.04 1.26
C TRP A 91 -10.58 -20.94 1.37
N GLU A 92 -11.27 -22.05 1.51
CA GLU A 92 -12.74 -22.08 1.58
C GLU A 92 -13.30 -21.30 2.77
N GLN A 93 -12.63 -21.35 3.92
CA GLN A 93 -12.99 -20.58 5.10
C GLN A 93 -12.80 -19.07 4.89
N VAL A 94 -11.69 -18.68 4.27
CA VAL A 94 -11.41 -17.29 3.92
C VAL A 94 -12.41 -16.78 2.90
N LEU A 95 -12.74 -17.58 1.88
CA LEU A 95 -13.72 -17.22 0.85
C LEU A 95 -15.12 -17.03 1.47
N ALA A 96 -15.54 -17.92 2.36
CA ALA A 96 -16.81 -17.77 3.06
C ALA A 96 -16.88 -16.46 3.85
N LEU A 97 -15.81 -16.09 4.54
CA LEU A 97 -15.72 -14.84 5.30
C LEU A 97 -15.79 -13.60 4.39
N VAL A 98 -15.02 -13.60 3.30
CA VAL A 98 -14.94 -12.46 2.36
C VAL A 98 -16.21 -12.30 1.53
N SER A 99 -16.92 -13.40 1.25
CA SER A 99 -18.17 -13.43 0.47
C SER A 99 -19.40 -12.99 1.26
N THR A 100 -19.24 -12.71 2.56
CA THR A 100 -20.35 -12.23 3.39
C THR A 100 -20.90 -10.92 2.86
N VAL A 101 -22.20 -10.89 2.56
CA VAL A 101 -22.88 -9.68 2.07
C VAL A 101 -22.81 -8.58 3.14
N PRO A 102 -22.44 -7.34 2.74
CA PRO A 102 -22.41 -6.23 3.68
C PRO A 102 -23.78 -5.98 4.31
N ARG A 103 -23.84 -5.98 5.62
CA ARG A 103 -25.04 -5.58 6.34
C ARG A 103 -25.01 -4.06 6.53
N PRO A 104 -26.14 -3.34 6.27
CA PRO A 104 -26.18 -1.87 6.38
C PRO A 104 -25.93 -1.35 7.81
N ASP A 105 -26.20 -2.18 8.83
CA ASP A 105 -26.04 -1.88 10.25
C ASP A 105 -24.64 -2.19 10.80
N VAL A 106 -23.71 -2.66 9.94
CA VAL A 106 -22.37 -3.07 10.35
C VAL A 106 -21.31 -2.23 9.63
N VAL A 107 -20.40 -1.63 10.40
CA VAL A 107 -19.24 -0.93 9.86
C VAL A 107 -18.25 -1.94 9.27
N GLN A 108 -18.00 -1.84 7.97
CA GLN A 108 -17.19 -2.78 7.21
C GLN A 108 -15.68 -2.45 7.31
N LEU A 109 -15.03 -2.83 8.40
CA LEU A 109 -13.60 -2.59 8.62
C LEU A 109 -12.68 -3.55 7.83
N GLY A 110 -13.19 -4.71 7.39
CA GLY A 110 -12.39 -5.77 6.74
C GLY A 110 -12.15 -5.60 5.24
N ARG A 111 -12.82 -4.66 4.56
CA ARG A 111 -12.78 -4.58 3.08
C ARG A 111 -11.68 -3.69 2.52
N GLY A 112 -11.11 -2.76 3.30
CA GLY A 112 -10.09 -1.82 2.84
C GLY A 112 -10.52 -1.06 1.56
N MET A 113 -11.78 -0.60 1.50
CA MET A 113 -12.28 0.17 0.37
C MET A 113 -12.10 1.67 0.61
N PRO A 114 -11.71 2.45 -0.42
CA PRO A 114 -11.76 3.90 -0.34
C PRO A 114 -13.21 4.38 -0.22
N ASP A 115 -13.41 5.55 0.36
CA ASP A 115 -14.71 6.20 0.37
C ASP A 115 -15.09 6.69 -1.03
N ILE A 116 -15.90 5.89 -1.72
CA ILE A 116 -16.38 6.19 -3.08
C ILE A 116 -17.41 7.34 -3.12
N SER A 117 -17.91 7.79 -1.98
CA SER A 117 -18.82 8.96 -1.87
C SER A 117 -18.05 10.28 -1.69
N SER A 118 -16.73 10.21 -1.52
CA SER A 118 -15.88 11.36 -1.28
C SER A 118 -16.04 12.45 -2.36
N PRO A 119 -16.15 13.72 -1.97
CA PRO A 119 -16.14 14.84 -2.91
C PRO A 119 -14.94 14.88 -3.84
N SER A 120 -13.80 14.30 -3.46
CA SER A 120 -12.58 14.19 -4.27
C SER A 120 -12.79 13.36 -5.55
N LEU A 121 -13.81 12.48 -5.60
CA LEU A 121 -14.14 11.69 -6.78
C LEU A 121 -15.08 12.40 -7.77
N LYS A 122 -15.62 13.59 -7.45
CA LYS A 122 -16.45 14.37 -8.39
C LYS A 122 -15.78 14.68 -9.73
N PRO A 123 -14.46 15.01 -9.80
CA PRO A 123 -13.77 15.18 -11.08
C PRO A 123 -13.78 13.91 -11.94
N LEU A 124 -13.59 12.74 -11.32
CA LEU A 124 -13.63 11.45 -12.00
C LEU A 124 -15.01 11.19 -12.63
N THR A 125 -16.09 11.32 -11.85
CA THR A 125 -17.46 11.10 -12.34
C THR A 125 -17.84 12.07 -13.47
N ARG A 126 -17.41 13.34 -13.37
CA ARG A 126 -17.58 14.33 -14.46
C ARG A 126 -16.81 13.94 -15.72
N SER A 127 -15.57 13.47 -15.58
CA SER A 127 -14.76 13.02 -16.72
C SER A 127 -15.36 11.80 -17.39
N LEU A 128 -15.83 10.81 -16.63
CA LEU A 128 -16.54 9.64 -17.17
C LEU A 128 -17.81 10.04 -17.93
N ALA A 129 -18.62 10.94 -17.35
CA ALA A 129 -19.82 11.45 -18.01
C ALA A 129 -19.49 12.22 -19.32
N ARG A 130 -18.40 12.97 -19.34
CA ARG A 130 -17.92 13.68 -20.55
C ARG A 130 -17.47 12.70 -21.62
N LEU A 131 -16.62 11.75 -21.25
CA LEU A 131 -16.12 10.71 -22.17
C LEU A 131 -17.29 9.92 -22.79
N ASN A 132 -18.25 9.51 -21.98
CA ASN A 132 -19.40 8.75 -22.45
C ASN A 132 -20.27 9.54 -23.46
N ARG A 133 -20.39 10.87 -23.32
CA ARG A 133 -21.13 11.72 -24.27
C ARG A 133 -20.42 11.90 -25.60
N HIS A 134 -19.08 11.78 -25.63
CA HIS A 134 -18.25 12.00 -26.81
C HIS A 134 -17.59 10.72 -27.32
N ALA A 135 -17.95 9.56 -26.72
CA ALA A 135 -17.41 8.27 -27.14
C ALA A 135 -17.84 7.98 -28.58
N ASP A 136 -16.87 7.72 -29.44
CA ASP A 136 -17.10 7.18 -30.77
C ASP A 136 -17.05 5.63 -30.73
N ALA A 137 -17.30 4.99 -31.87
CA ALA A 137 -17.25 3.54 -31.98
C ALA A 137 -15.87 2.94 -31.62
N ARG A 138 -14.79 3.73 -31.69
CA ARG A 138 -13.43 3.29 -31.34
C ARG A 138 -13.29 3.08 -29.86
N ALA A 139 -14.04 3.80 -29.02
CA ALA A 139 -14.05 3.59 -27.57
C ALA A 139 -14.61 2.22 -27.14
N LEU A 140 -15.29 1.52 -28.04
CA LEU A 140 -15.85 0.18 -27.84
C LEU A 140 -15.00 -0.92 -28.50
N ALA A 141 -13.92 -0.55 -29.17
CA ALA A 141 -13.02 -1.51 -29.82
C ALA A 141 -11.97 -2.05 -28.82
N TYR A 142 -11.35 -3.15 -29.18
CA TYR A 142 -10.20 -3.66 -28.42
C TYR A 142 -9.01 -2.72 -28.56
N ASP A 143 -8.34 -2.43 -27.44
CA ASP A 143 -6.98 -1.87 -27.44
C ASP A 143 -5.95 -2.95 -27.80
N GLY A 144 -4.72 -2.52 -28.08
CA GLY A 144 -3.59 -3.45 -28.19
C GLY A 144 -3.35 -4.23 -26.87
N ILE A 145 -2.65 -5.34 -26.95
CA ILE A 145 -2.40 -6.25 -25.81
C ILE A 145 -1.78 -5.55 -24.59
N HIS A 146 -1.00 -4.48 -24.79
CA HIS A 146 -0.45 -3.66 -23.70
C HIS A 146 -1.51 -2.76 -23.04
N GLY A 147 -2.65 -2.56 -23.66
CA GLY A 147 -3.69 -1.60 -23.24
C GLY A 147 -3.46 -0.20 -23.80
N SER A 148 -4.36 0.72 -23.44
CA SER A 148 -4.42 2.11 -23.92
C SER A 148 -3.08 2.84 -23.81
N PRO A 149 -2.53 3.40 -24.92
CA PRO A 149 -1.27 4.15 -24.88
C PRO A 149 -1.31 5.34 -23.92
N LEU A 150 -2.41 6.11 -23.92
CA LEU A 150 -2.59 7.26 -23.01
C LEU A 150 -2.56 6.84 -21.55
N LEU A 151 -3.21 5.73 -21.21
CA LEU A 151 -3.21 5.25 -19.82
C LEU A 151 -1.82 4.75 -19.42
N ARG A 152 -1.08 4.11 -20.31
CA ARG A 152 0.30 3.67 -20.06
C ARG A 152 1.24 4.85 -19.80
N GLU A 153 1.07 5.97 -20.55
CA GLU A 153 1.83 7.21 -20.32
C GLU A 153 1.54 7.79 -18.95
N GLU A 154 0.27 7.86 -18.52
CA GLU A 154 -0.09 8.37 -17.21
C GLU A 154 0.42 7.47 -16.08
N VAL A 155 0.33 6.14 -16.24
CA VAL A 155 0.91 5.21 -15.27
C VAL A 155 2.43 5.37 -15.19
N ALA A 156 3.12 5.50 -16.32
CA ALA A 156 4.58 5.75 -16.32
C ALA A 156 4.96 7.04 -15.58
N ARG A 157 4.15 8.11 -15.70
CA ARG A 157 4.34 9.35 -14.94
C ARG A 157 4.16 9.16 -13.44
N LEU A 158 3.10 8.43 -13.03
CA LEU A 158 2.85 8.13 -11.61
C LEU A 158 3.98 7.29 -10.99
N LEU A 159 4.57 6.39 -11.75
CA LEU A 159 5.65 5.54 -11.29
C LEU A 159 6.94 6.30 -10.95
N VAL A 160 7.13 7.52 -11.46
CA VAL A 160 8.28 8.39 -11.11
C VAL A 160 8.31 8.67 -9.60
N ASP A 161 7.15 8.90 -8.98
CA ASP A 161 7.05 9.19 -7.54
C ASP A 161 7.45 7.99 -6.68
N SER A 162 7.33 6.76 -7.21
CA SER A 162 7.83 5.54 -6.58
C SER A 162 9.31 5.27 -6.82
N GLY A 163 10.00 6.17 -7.54
CA GLY A 163 11.39 6.03 -7.98
C GLY A 163 11.61 5.07 -9.15
N CYS A 164 10.55 4.51 -9.73
CA CYS A 164 10.63 3.60 -10.85
C CYS A 164 10.82 4.36 -12.16
N ARG A 165 11.83 3.99 -12.94
CA ARG A 165 12.14 4.57 -14.26
C ARG A 165 11.52 3.71 -15.36
N ALA A 166 10.19 3.73 -15.46
CA ALA A 166 9.46 3.03 -16.52
C ALA A 166 8.97 4.03 -17.57
N THR A 167 8.99 3.61 -18.82
CA THR A 167 8.36 4.31 -19.94
C THR A 167 6.98 3.71 -20.25
N ALA A 168 6.18 4.36 -21.07
CA ALA A 168 4.89 3.82 -21.51
C ALA A 168 5.02 2.44 -22.20
N SER A 169 6.16 2.15 -22.84
CA SER A 169 6.41 0.84 -23.48
C SER A 169 6.61 -0.29 -22.48
N ASP A 170 7.07 0.05 -21.24
CA ASP A 170 7.32 -0.94 -20.20
C ASP A 170 6.05 -1.29 -19.41
N VAL A 171 4.96 -0.53 -19.59
CA VAL A 171 3.71 -0.69 -18.85
C VAL A 171 2.73 -1.58 -19.61
N VAL A 172 2.15 -2.54 -18.92
CA VAL A 172 1.03 -3.38 -19.40
C VAL A 172 -0.19 -3.13 -18.52
N ILE A 173 -1.30 -2.70 -19.12
CA ILE A 173 -2.56 -2.46 -18.38
C ILE A 173 -3.26 -3.79 -18.13
N THR A 174 -3.87 -3.93 -16.94
CA THR A 174 -4.57 -5.13 -16.49
C THR A 174 -5.95 -4.79 -15.91
N THR A 175 -6.80 -5.79 -15.73
CA THR A 175 -8.13 -5.68 -15.10
C THR A 175 -8.01 -5.69 -13.57
N GLY A 176 -7.25 -4.74 -13.03
CA GLY A 176 -6.89 -4.63 -11.62
C GLY A 176 -5.62 -5.41 -11.26
N CYS A 177 -5.10 -5.17 -10.04
CA CYS A 177 -3.85 -5.78 -9.57
C CYS A 177 -3.92 -7.32 -9.49
N HIS A 178 -5.10 -7.89 -9.25
CA HIS A 178 -5.25 -9.34 -9.14
C HIS A 178 -4.92 -10.07 -10.46
N GLU A 179 -5.30 -9.49 -11.61
CA GLU A 179 -4.85 -10.01 -12.92
C GLU A 179 -3.34 -9.82 -13.07
N ALA A 180 -2.79 -8.65 -12.71
CA ALA A 180 -1.35 -8.40 -12.78
C ALA A 180 -0.56 -9.46 -12.00
N LEU A 181 -0.96 -9.77 -10.76
CA LEU A 181 -0.35 -10.82 -9.93
C LEU A 181 -0.48 -12.20 -10.58
N SER A 182 -1.67 -12.56 -11.05
CA SER A 182 -1.91 -13.87 -11.67
C SER A 182 -1.10 -14.07 -12.95
N VAL A 183 -1.02 -13.04 -13.80
CA VAL A 183 -0.21 -13.08 -15.02
C VAL A 183 1.29 -13.10 -14.67
N SER A 184 1.73 -12.36 -13.64
CA SER A 184 3.11 -12.41 -13.15
C SER A 184 3.52 -13.82 -12.73
N ILE A 185 2.68 -14.49 -11.92
CA ILE A 185 2.93 -15.87 -11.47
C ILE A 185 3.06 -16.80 -12.69
N ARG A 186 2.10 -16.76 -13.63
CA ARG A 186 2.11 -17.59 -14.85
C ARG A 186 3.33 -17.32 -15.74
N ALA A 187 3.82 -16.08 -15.75
CA ALA A 187 5.00 -15.73 -16.56
C ALA A 187 6.31 -16.30 -16.01
N VAL A 188 6.38 -16.60 -14.71
CA VAL A 188 7.64 -17.02 -14.06
C VAL A 188 7.58 -18.40 -13.43
N CYS A 189 6.38 -19.00 -13.28
CA CYS A 189 6.17 -20.30 -12.64
C CYS A 189 5.31 -21.23 -13.50
N GLU A 190 5.48 -22.54 -13.27
CA GLU A 190 4.63 -23.61 -13.79
C GLU A 190 3.86 -24.26 -12.64
N PRO A 191 2.69 -24.93 -12.89
CA PRO A 191 1.96 -25.64 -11.85
C PRO A 191 2.86 -26.62 -11.09
N GLY A 192 2.80 -26.58 -9.75
CA GLY A 192 3.65 -27.35 -8.85
C GLY A 192 4.90 -26.61 -8.36
N ASP A 193 5.27 -25.49 -8.98
CA ASP A 193 6.38 -24.66 -8.53
C ASP A 193 6.12 -24.01 -7.17
N ILE A 194 7.20 -23.64 -6.49
CA ILE A 194 7.18 -23.05 -5.16
C ILE A 194 7.34 -21.54 -5.28
N VAL A 195 6.42 -20.80 -4.66
CA VAL A 195 6.48 -19.34 -4.50
C VAL A 195 6.64 -19.02 -3.01
N ALA A 196 7.71 -18.30 -2.67
CA ALA A 196 7.88 -17.77 -1.32
C ALA A 196 6.96 -16.56 -1.12
N VAL A 197 6.25 -16.52 0.01
CA VAL A 197 5.30 -15.46 0.37
C VAL A 197 5.51 -15.00 1.79
N GLU A 198 5.10 -13.78 2.09
CA GLU A 198 5.06 -13.23 3.45
C GLU A 198 4.06 -14.01 4.32
N SER A 199 4.31 -14.08 5.62
CA SER A 199 3.35 -14.66 6.57
C SER A 199 3.22 -13.75 7.80
N PRO A 200 2.01 -13.20 8.03
CA PRO A 200 0.77 -13.38 7.26
C PRO A 200 0.83 -12.69 5.89
N SER A 201 0.09 -13.21 4.91
CA SER A 201 0.00 -12.68 3.55
C SER A 201 -1.42 -12.25 3.19
N PHE A 202 -1.54 -11.40 2.16
CA PHE A 202 -2.83 -11.06 1.58
C PHE A 202 -3.53 -12.29 1.02
N HIS A 203 -4.78 -12.52 1.42
CA HIS A 203 -5.55 -13.69 1.00
C HIS A 203 -5.71 -13.84 -0.53
N GLY A 204 -5.79 -12.72 -1.26
CA GLY A 204 -5.88 -12.74 -2.72
C GLY A 204 -4.61 -13.25 -3.41
N ALA A 205 -3.43 -13.05 -2.80
CA ALA A 205 -2.19 -13.66 -3.27
C ALA A 205 -2.25 -15.19 -3.15
N MET A 206 -2.66 -15.69 -1.98
CA MET A 206 -2.83 -17.13 -1.73
C MET A 206 -3.88 -17.76 -2.65
N GLN A 207 -4.96 -17.02 -2.95
CA GLN A 207 -5.97 -17.42 -3.93
C GLN A 207 -5.38 -17.60 -5.32
N SER A 208 -4.59 -16.64 -5.79
CA SER A 208 -3.95 -16.71 -7.10
C SER A 208 -3.02 -17.91 -7.19
N LEU A 209 -2.18 -18.12 -6.17
CA LEU A 209 -1.28 -19.27 -6.12
C LEU A 209 -2.04 -20.60 -6.16
N LYS A 210 -3.08 -20.75 -5.33
CA LYS A 210 -3.91 -21.97 -5.33
C LYS A 210 -4.59 -22.20 -6.67
N GLY A 211 -5.22 -21.15 -7.23
CA GLY A 211 -5.95 -21.23 -8.49
C GLY A 211 -5.05 -21.59 -9.68
N LEU A 212 -3.75 -21.30 -9.59
CA LEU A 212 -2.74 -21.62 -10.59
C LEU A 212 -1.96 -22.91 -10.29
N GLY A 213 -2.30 -23.63 -9.21
CA GLY A 213 -1.66 -24.88 -8.84
C GLY A 213 -0.27 -24.75 -8.26
N MET A 214 0.11 -23.56 -7.75
CA MET A 214 1.41 -23.31 -7.11
C MET A 214 1.42 -23.81 -5.67
N LYS A 215 2.61 -24.09 -5.13
CA LYS A 215 2.86 -24.33 -3.72
C LYS A 215 3.33 -23.04 -3.06
N ALA A 216 2.77 -22.70 -1.92
CA ALA A 216 3.22 -21.56 -1.13
C ALA A 216 4.24 -22.00 -0.08
N LEU A 217 5.33 -21.26 0.03
CA LEU A 217 6.28 -21.36 1.14
C LEU A 217 6.20 -20.05 1.93
N GLU A 218 5.60 -20.14 3.11
CA GLU A 218 5.41 -18.98 3.98
C GLU A 218 6.71 -18.66 4.72
N ILE A 219 7.17 -17.41 4.57
CA ILE A 219 8.36 -16.89 5.22
C ILE A 219 7.94 -15.98 6.37
N PRO A 220 8.47 -16.15 7.59
CA PRO A 220 8.17 -15.29 8.71
C PRO A 220 8.39 -13.83 8.37
N THR A 221 7.42 -12.97 8.73
CA THR A 221 7.43 -11.55 8.38
C THR A 221 7.38 -10.70 9.65
N ASP A 222 8.37 -9.82 9.79
CA ASP A 222 8.46 -8.87 10.89
C ASP A 222 7.56 -7.66 10.62
N PRO A 223 6.76 -7.18 11.61
CA PRO A 223 5.82 -6.08 11.41
C PRO A 223 6.48 -4.70 11.23
N VAL A 224 7.80 -4.60 11.27
CA VAL A 224 8.56 -3.36 11.04
C VAL A 224 9.46 -3.50 9.81
N ASN A 225 10.16 -4.64 9.71
CA ASN A 225 11.22 -4.86 8.72
C ASN A 225 10.76 -5.64 7.49
N GLY A 226 9.57 -6.25 7.53
CA GLY A 226 9.05 -7.07 6.46
C GLY A 226 9.56 -8.51 6.50
N ILE A 227 9.55 -9.17 5.35
CA ILE A 227 9.94 -10.59 5.22
C ILE A 227 11.34 -10.83 5.81
N SER A 228 11.52 -11.92 6.59
CA SER A 228 12.84 -12.31 7.12
C SER A 228 13.74 -12.77 5.98
N LEU A 229 14.79 -12.00 5.72
CA LEU A 229 15.77 -12.32 4.67
C LEU A 229 16.60 -13.55 5.04
N GLU A 230 16.86 -13.74 6.33
CA GLU A 230 17.60 -14.87 6.87
C GLU A 230 16.81 -16.18 6.67
N ALA A 231 15.52 -16.17 7.00
CA ALA A 231 14.64 -17.31 6.76
C ALA A 231 14.42 -17.57 5.27
N LEU A 232 14.32 -16.51 4.46
CA LEU A 232 14.18 -16.61 3.01
C LEU A 232 15.45 -17.20 2.37
N GLU A 233 16.63 -16.80 2.81
CA GLU A 233 17.91 -17.34 2.30
C GLU A 233 18.01 -18.84 2.56
N LEU A 234 17.73 -19.28 3.81
CA LEU A 234 17.68 -20.71 4.15
C LEU A 234 16.64 -21.47 3.30
N ALA A 235 15.49 -20.85 3.03
CA ALA A 235 14.48 -21.45 2.18
C ALA A 235 14.93 -21.59 0.73
N LEU A 236 15.64 -20.59 0.18
CA LEU A 236 16.21 -20.61 -1.18
C LEU A 236 17.31 -21.66 -1.33
N GLU A 237 18.07 -21.96 -0.26
CA GLU A 237 19.04 -23.04 -0.24
C GLU A 237 18.40 -24.44 -0.23
N GLN A 238 17.25 -24.57 0.43
CA GLN A 238 16.61 -25.86 0.66
C GLN A 238 15.58 -26.25 -0.43
N TRP A 239 14.95 -25.25 -1.06
CA TRP A 239 13.82 -25.47 -1.97
C TRP A 239 14.02 -24.77 -3.30
N PRO A 240 13.58 -25.37 -4.43
CA PRO A 240 13.66 -24.77 -5.75
C PRO A 240 12.59 -23.68 -5.93
N ILE A 241 12.70 -22.58 -5.18
CA ILE A 241 11.79 -21.46 -5.24
C ILE A 241 11.93 -20.76 -6.59
N LYS A 242 10.83 -20.45 -7.27
CA LYS A 242 10.80 -19.79 -8.58
C LYS A 242 10.52 -18.30 -8.49
N ALA A 243 9.72 -17.90 -7.51
CA ALA A 243 9.40 -16.48 -7.31
C ALA A 243 9.23 -16.16 -5.81
N ILE A 244 9.41 -14.90 -5.49
CA ILE A 244 9.14 -14.32 -4.17
C ILE A 244 8.05 -13.27 -4.37
N GLN A 245 6.89 -13.43 -3.73
CA GLN A 245 5.80 -12.45 -3.77
C GLN A 245 5.76 -11.67 -2.48
N VAL A 246 5.83 -10.33 -2.58
CA VAL A 246 5.87 -9.41 -1.43
C VAL A 246 5.02 -8.16 -1.66
N THR A 247 4.53 -7.57 -0.55
CA THR A 247 3.86 -6.27 -0.50
C THR A 247 4.70 -5.33 0.36
N PRO A 248 5.78 -4.71 -0.18
CA PRO A 248 6.79 -4.03 0.63
C PRO A 248 6.38 -2.64 1.12
N ASN A 249 5.31 -2.05 0.57
CA ASN A 249 4.82 -0.73 0.93
C ASN A 249 3.40 -0.81 1.49
N CYS A 250 3.22 -0.35 2.74
CA CYS A 250 1.93 -0.40 3.42
C CYS A 250 1.31 -1.81 3.39
N ASN A 251 2.09 -2.80 3.82
CA ASN A 251 1.77 -4.22 3.74
C ASN A 251 0.36 -4.56 4.22
N ASN A 252 -0.28 -5.49 3.57
CA ASN A 252 -1.53 -6.08 4.02
C ASN A 252 -1.29 -7.55 4.45
N PRO A 253 -1.43 -7.91 5.77
CA PRO A 253 -2.20 -7.16 6.76
C PRO A 253 -1.37 -6.33 7.77
N LEU A 254 -0.05 -6.39 7.78
CA LEU A 254 0.79 -5.87 8.87
C LEU A 254 0.99 -4.35 8.87
N GLY A 255 0.74 -3.66 7.73
CA GLY A 255 0.82 -2.21 7.62
C GLY A 255 2.23 -1.62 7.54
N TYR A 256 3.29 -2.43 7.56
CA TYR A 256 4.67 -1.94 7.51
C TYR A 256 5.04 -1.35 6.14
N ILE A 257 6.09 -0.55 6.14
CA ILE A 257 6.83 -0.13 4.95
C ILE A 257 8.25 -0.70 5.11
N MET A 258 8.62 -1.62 4.22
CA MET A 258 9.96 -2.24 4.24
C MET A 258 11.04 -1.17 4.07
N PRO A 259 12.05 -1.11 4.96
CA PRO A 259 13.17 -0.17 4.83
C PRO A 259 13.90 -0.34 3.49
N GLU A 260 14.41 0.76 2.91
CA GLU A 260 15.10 0.72 1.62
C GLU A 260 16.31 -0.22 1.60
N SER A 261 17.06 -0.27 2.70
CA SER A 261 18.19 -1.20 2.84
C SER A 261 17.74 -2.66 2.73
N ARG A 262 16.58 -3.01 3.28
CA ARG A 262 16.03 -4.36 3.18
C ARG A 262 15.45 -4.68 1.81
N LYS A 263 14.83 -3.69 1.12
CA LYS A 263 14.42 -3.83 -0.29
C LYS A 263 15.61 -4.16 -1.19
N ARG A 264 16.72 -3.44 -1.02
CA ARG A 264 17.97 -3.72 -1.75
C ARG A 264 18.56 -5.08 -1.40
N ALA A 265 18.55 -5.45 -0.13
CA ALA A 265 19.05 -6.76 0.31
C ALA A 265 18.18 -7.92 -0.22
N LEU A 266 16.84 -7.75 -0.26
CA LEU A 266 15.93 -8.72 -0.87
C LEU A 266 16.20 -8.88 -2.37
N LEU A 267 16.42 -7.76 -3.08
CA LEU A 267 16.77 -7.79 -4.50
C LEU A 267 18.11 -8.50 -4.73
N ALA A 268 19.13 -8.19 -3.94
CA ALA A 268 20.44 -8.85 -4.02
C ALA A 268 20.35 -10.36 -3.75
N LEU A 269 19.50 -10.77 -2.80
CA LEU A 269 19.22 -12.18 -2.53
C LEU A 269 18.57 -12.86 -3.74
N ALA A 270 17.54 -12.23 -4.32
CA ALA A 270 16.87 -12.72 -5.52
C ALA A 270 17.82 -12.80 -6.73
N GLN A 271 18.78 -11.87 -6.84
CA GLN A 271 19.82 -11.91 -7.87
C GLN A 271 20.75 -13.10 -7.68
N ARG A 272 21.21 -13.37 -6.47
CA ARG A 272 22.13 -14.47 -6.15
C ARG A 272 21.53 -15.84 -6.45
N TYR A 273 20.23 -16.02 -6.22
CA TYR A 273 19.53 -17.30 -6.45
C TYR A 273 18.77 -17.35 -7.78
N ASP A 274 18.90 -16.31 -8.60
CA ASP A 274 18.20 -16.15 -9.89
C ASP A 274 16.69 -16.41 -9.83
N VAL A 275 16.01 -15.82 -8.84
CA VAL A 275 14.56 -15.89 -8.68
C VAL A 275 13.89 -14.57 -9.04
N ALA A 276 12.64 -14.63 -9.51
CA ALA A 276 11.82 -13.46 -9.78
C ALA A 276 11.25 -12.86 -8.47
N ILE A 277 11.05 -11.53 -8.45
CA ILE A 277 10.27 -10.86 -7.41
C ILE A 277 8.96 -10.37 -8.03
N ILE A 278 7.83 -10.76 -7.43
CA ILE A 278 6.51 -10.21 -7.75
C ILE A 278 6.17 -9.20 -6.65
N GLU A 279 6.24 -7.92 -7.00
CA GLU A 279 6.01 -6.81 -6.08
C GLU A 279 4.58 -6.30 -6.22
N ASP A 280 3.76 -6.46 -5.15
CA ASP A 280 2.44 -5.86 -5.05
C ASP A 280 2.54 -4.48 -4.40
N ASP A 281 2.37 -3.43 -5.19
CA ASP A 281 2.47 -2.03 -4.74
C ASP A 281 1.12 -1.29 -4.77
N VAL A 282 0.04 -2.00 -4.52
CA VAL A 282 -1.33 -1.45 -4.58
C VAL A 282 -1.62 -0.40 -3.49
N TYR A 283 -0.86 -0.38 -2.41
CA TYR A 283 -1.03 0.51 -1.26
C TYR A 283 0.03 1.61 -1.13
N GLY A 284 1.07 1.61 -1.95
CA GLY A 284 2.22 2.51 -1.79
C GLY A 284 1.86 4.00 -1.79
N ASP A 285 0.83 4.42 -2.54
CA ASP A 285 0.35 5.81 -2.57
C ASP A 285 -0.46 6.21 -1.32
N LEU A 286 -0.78 5.26 -0.43
CA LEU A 286 -1.46 5.51 0.84
C LEU A 286 -0.50 5.75 2.00
N ALA A 287 0.80 5.75 1.77
CA ALA A 287 1.79 6.09 2.79
C ALA A 287 1.60 7.52 3.30
N TYR A 288 1.81 7.71 4.61
CA TYR A 288 1.70 9.03 5.25
C TYR A 288 2.93 9.93 5.01
N THR A 289 3.91 9.46 4.24
CA THR A 289 5.12 10.20 3.89
C THR A 289 5.09 10.66 2.44
N TYR A 290 5.67 11.86 2.17
CA TYR A 290 5.91 12.33 0.82
C TYR A 290 7.41 12.74 0.67
N PRO A 291 8.09 12.33 -0.40
CA PRO A 291 7.60 11.43 -1.46
C PRO A 291 7.22 10.06 -0.92
N ARG A 292 6.36 9.33 -1.67
CA ARG A 292 5.94 7.98 -1.29
C ARG A 292 7.14 7.03 -1.19
N PRO A 293 7.02 5.91 -0.45
CA PRO A 293 8.08 4.92 -0.38
C PRO A 293 8.45 4.37 -1.77
N ARG A 294 9.76 4.20 -1.99
CA ARG A 294 10.27 3.62 -3.24
C ARG A 294 9.88 2.16 -3.37
N THR A 295 9.66 1.73 -4.61
CA THR A 295 9.45 0.30 -4.94
C THR A 295 10.77 -0.47 -4.97
N ILE A 296 10.72 -1.80 -4.84
CA ILE A 296 11.88 -2.68 -5.11
C ILE A 296 12.27 -2.53 -6.58
N LYS A 297 11.29 -2.45 -7.48
CA LYS A 297 11.50 -2.19 -8.92
C LYS A 297 12.38 -1.00 -9.19
N SER A 298 12.35 0.03 -8.36
CA SER A 298 13.18 1.23 -8.53
C SER A 298 14.69 0.99 -8.39
N TYR A 299 15.09 -0.15 -7.85
CA TYR A 299 16.48 -0.59 -7.68
C TYR A 299 16.87 -1.73 -8.63
N ASP A 300 15.93 -2.21 -9.44
CA ASP A 300 16.07 -3.38 -10.30
C ASP A 300 16.71 -3.01 -11.63
N ASP A 301 17.99 -3.30 -11.76
CA ASP A 301 18.77 -3.02 -12.98
C ASP A 301 18.76 -4.19 -13.98
N ASP A 302 18.40 -5.41 -13.58
CA ASP A 302 18.38 -6.61 -14.43
C ASP A 302 16.98 -7.10 -14.84
N GLY A 303 15.96 -6.36 -14.43
CA GLY A 303 14.58 -6.59 -14.87
C GLY A 303 13.88 -7.77 -14.22
N ARG A 304 14.36 -8.29 -13.07
CA ARG A 304 13.77 -9.45 -12.40
C ARG A 304 12.54 -9.16 -11.55
N VAL A 305 12.23 -7.89 -11.29
CA VAL A 305 11.05 -7.48 -10.51
C VAL A 305 9.89 -7.23 -11.45
N LEU A 306 8.79 -7.94 -11.22
CA LEU A 306 7.48 -7.68 -11.84
C LEU A 306 6.70 -6.81 -10.87
N LEU A 307 6.62 -5.50 -11.14
CA LEU A 307 5.87 -4.54 -10.32
C LEU A 307 4.40 -4.58 -10.73
N CYS A 308 3.51 -4.76 -9.77
CA CYS A 308 2.05 -4.78 -9.95
C CYS A 308 1.39 -3.65 -9.16
N GLY A 309 0.45 -2.94 -9.78
CA GLY A 309 -0.27 -1.84 -9.15
C GLY A 309 -1.71 -1.71 -9.63
N SER A 310 -2.49 -0.84 -8.98
CA SER A 310 -3.89 -0.63 -9.33
C SER A 310 -4.44 0.67 -8.75
N PHE A 311 -5.44 1.25 -9.41
CA PHE A 311 -6.23 2.37 -8.88
C PHE A 311 -7.32 1.94 -7.87
N SER A 312 -7.43 0.65 -7.55
CA SER A 312 -8.53 0.13 -6.72
C SER A 312 -8.53 0.68 -5.29
N LYS A 313 -7.37 1.04 -4.73
CA LYS A 313 -7.26 1.51 -3.34
C LYS A 313 -7.11 3.02 -3.22
N VAL A 314 -6.64 3.68 -4.26
CA VAL A 314 -6.36 5.12 -4.27
C VAL A 314 -7.43 5.94 -5.00
N LEU A 315 -8.23 5.30 -5.86
CA LEU A 315 -9.24 6.00 -6.65
C LEU A 315 -10.61 5.31 -6.55
N ALA A 316 -10.85 4.26 -7.31
CA ALA A 316 -12.16 3.57 -7.32
C ALA A 316 -12.00 2.11 -7.75
N PRO A 317 -12.36 1.15 -6.87
CA PRO A 317 -12.21 -0.29 -7.16
C PRO A 317 -13.07 -0.76 -8.33
N GLY A 318 -14.23 -0.12 -8.55
CA GLY A 318 -15.17 -0.48 -9.62
C GLY A 318 -14.66 -0.22 -11.04
N LEU A 319 -13.64 0.61 -11.23
CA LEU A 319 -13.02 0.86 -12.54
C LEU A 319 -12.28 -0.36 -13.09
N ARG A 320 -11.87 -1.28 -12.24
CA ARG A 320 -11.10 -2.48 -12.61
C ARG A 320 -9.85 -2.15 -13.44
N ILE A 321 -9.11 -1.11 -13.06
CA ILE A 321 -7.87 -0.71 -13.72
C ILE A 321 -6.68 -1.05 -12.84
N GLY A 322 -5.78 -1.85 -13.38
CA GLY A 322 -4.46 -2.14 -12.83
C GLY A 322 -3.40 -2.07 -13.91
N TRP A 323 -2.17 -2.28 -13.51
CA TRP A 323 -1.01 -2.30 -14.42
C TRP A 323 0.09 -3.16 -13.86
N MET A 324 1.06 -3.47 -14.72
CA MET A 324 2.30 -4.08 -14.32
C MET A 324 3.48 -3.54 -15.14
N VAL A 325 4.66 -3.60 -14.55
CA VAL A 325 5.95 -3.37 -15.22
C VAL A 325 6.76 -4.67 -15.13
N PRO A 326 6.68 -5.51 -16.15
CA PRO A 326 7.16 -6.90 -16.09
C PRO A 326 8.68 -7.06 -16.19
N GLY A 327 9.42 -6.02 -16.54
CA GLY A 327 10.87 -6.10 -16.72
C GLY A 327 11.27 -7.11 -17.80
N ARG A 328 12.26 -7.94 -17.52
CA ARG A 328 12.78 -8.96 -18.48
C ARG A 328 11.76 -10.05 -18.87
N TYR A 329 10.62 -10.10 -18.17
CA TYR A 329 9.57 -11.10 -18.45
C TYR A 329 8.46 -10.57 -19.37
N ALA A 330 8.66 -9.40 -20.01
CA ALA A 330 7.63 -8.73 -20.80
C ALA A 330 7.01 -9.63 -21.89
N ASP A 331 7.82 -10.32 -22.67
CA ASP A 331 7.32 -11.21 -23.75
C ASP A 331 6.48 -12.36 -23.18
N ARG A 332 6.92 -12.96 -22.05
CA ARG A 332 6.16 -14.04 -21.37
C ARG A 332 4.85 -13.52 -20.81
N VAL A 333 4.85 -12.33 -20.22
CA VAL A 333 3.65 -11.67 -19.69
C VAL A 333 2.63 -11.43 -20.81
N LEU A 334 3.07 -10.88 -21.95
CA LEU A 334 2.19 -10.64 -23.10
C LEU A 334 1.63 -11.93 -23.69
N HIS A 335 2.40 -13.00 -23.66
CA HIS A 335 1.93 -14.32 -24.12
C HIS A 335 0.88 -14.92 -23.16
N MET A 336 0.97 -14.64 -21.86
CA MET A 336 0.05 -15.16 -20.83
C MET A 336 -1.20 -14.30 -20.64
N LYS A 337 -1.17 -13.06 -21.11
CA LYS A 337 -2.29 -12.13 -21.04
C LYS A 337 -3.31 -12.39 -22.14
#